data_636313a53941647c03cae0ff3ea944c8
#
_entry.id   636313a53941647c03cae0ff3ea944c8
#
_cell.length_a   1.000
_cell.length_b   1.000
_cell.length_c   1.000
_cell.angle_alpha   90.00
_cell.angle_beta   90.00
_cell.angle_gamma   90.00
#
_symmetry.space_group_name_H-M   'P 1'
#
loop_
_entity.id
_entity.type
_entity.pdbx_description
1 polymer ?
#
loop_
_entity_poly.entity_id
_entity_poly.type
_entity_poly.pdbx_seq_one_letter_code
_entity_poly.pdbx_strand_id
1 'polypeptide(L)'
;MAASEAKSEGDSEVPVAVAESEKQEAPPKPGDLPELIVRGRTRDFVIRDLVAEGQAQLRDVELKYVFTGKAGHEVMRGRPVAFALWSEAQKNWTIAHLEIPRPPVKWKPGRGELPFTVRTPGIEARHVKGTGAERLMFKFSRDGEELKVYGRKFPVFDNTLIKKKRWRQATATARSIVYLPYTSDTFDPHFTTGGRDFLLATARGAIDELRDASVPSEAFPGELLADVIPAEVIATLAVIEQTDDEDFLDKGRDAFDEVLSQYGLKREEAYRYSVSSAKALGPMQFTDRRGHGTYSFVVRSCRGAQLDPNFERGSTRLRNAMKAAVCLLDIELSQMNSEIRAAYRAKPDVLGIFPVAAYNGGGRNVAKLYRALNRMGVQLAELRRAGKLPPGSAVVCPCVWREEGSLVQAVSIPRYNSENSGYIEKYQSILSLFD
;
A
#
# COMPACT_ATOMS: atom_id res chain seq x y z
N MET A 1 -66.54 8.75 -10.20
CA MET A 1 -66.64 8.68 -11.65
C MET A 1 -65.31 9.25 -12.23
N ALA A 2 -64.86 8.59 -13.26
CA ALA A 2 -63.67 8.84 -14.08
C ALA A 2 -62.37 8.20 -13.57
N ALA A 3 -62.10 7.01 -14.08
CA ALA A 3 -60.83 6.34 -14.16
C ALA A 3 -59.92 7.07 -15.16
N SER A 4 -58.64 7.18 -14.85
CA SER A 4 -57.61 7.60 -15.81
C SER A 4 -56.57 6.50 -15.89
N GLU A 5 -56.56 5.86 -17.03
CA GLU A 5 -55.55 4.89 -17.46
C GLU A 5 -54.17 5.56 -17.57
N ALA A 6 -53.16 5.03 -16.88
CA ALA A 6 -51.76 5.40 -17.11
C ALA A 6 -51.11 4.35 -18.01
N LYS A 7 -50.67 4.80 -19.16
CA LYS A 7 -49.93 4.07 -20.16
C LYS A 7 -48.56 3.62 -19.61
N SER A 8 -48.21 2.38 -19.92
CA SER A 8 -46.88 1.84 -19.82
C SER A 8 -45.94 2.52 -20.81
N GLU A 9 -44.94 3.19 -20.35
CA GLU A 9 -43.80 3.64 -21.17
C GLU A 9 -42.67 2.65 -21.07
N GLY A 10 -42.07 2.42 -22.23
CA GLY A 10 -41.23 1.32 -22.55
C GLY A 10 -39.87 1.31 -21.86
N ASP A 11 -39.42 0.10 -21.66
CA ASP A 11 -38.04 -0.25 -21.35
C ASP A 11 -37.10 0.25 -22.47
N SER A 12 -36.38 1.33 -22.19
CA SER A 12 -35.23 1.69 -23.01
C SER A 12 -34.04 0.88 -22.52
N GLU A 13 -33.69 -0.17 -23.23
CA GLU A 13 -32.41 -0.86 -23.12
C GLU A 13 -31.29 0.14 -23.38
N VAL A 14 -30.58 0.50 -22.31
CA VAL A 14 -29.31 1.20 -22.40
C VAL A 14 -28.30 0.17 -22.92
N PRO A 15 -27.65 0.37 -24.06
CA PRO A 15 -26.65 -0.54 -24.56
C PRO A 15 -25.49 -0.60 -23.54
N VAL A 16 -25.25 -1.77 -22.98
CA VAL A 16 -24.05 -2.09 -22.21
C VAL A 16 -22.87 -1.98 -23.17
N ALA A 17 -22.14 -0.88 -23.08
CA ALA A 17 -20.87 -0.75 -23.78
C ALA A 17 -19.98 -1.91 -23.33
N VAL A 18 -19.73 -2.82 -24.23
CA VAL A 18 -18.73 -3.89 -24.11
C VAL A 18 -17.41 -3.15 -23.93
N ALA A 19 -16.85 -3.22 -22.74
CA ALA A 19 -15.52 -2.67 -22.47
C ALA A 19 -14.54 -3.35 -23.44
N GLU A 20 -14.00 -2.58 -24.37
CA GLU A 20 -12.88 -3.01 -25.21
C GLU A 20 -11.82 -3.61 -24.29
N SER A 21 -11.41 -4.81 -24.60
CA SER A 21 -10.33 -5.49 -23.91
C SER A 21 -9.08 -4.63 -24.10
N GLU A 22 -8.72 -3.85 -23.06
CA GLU A 22 -7.41 -3.20 -23.03
C GLU A 22 -6.36 -4.27 -23.34
N LYS A 23 -5.69 -4.13 -24.46
CA LYS A 23 -4.50 -4.90 -24.77
C LYS A 23 -3.59 -4.77 -23.56
N GLN A 24 -3.36 -5.87 -22.87
CA GLN A 24 -2.31 -5.95 -21.86
C GLN A 24 -1.03 -5.46 -22.54
N GLU A 25 -0.56 -4.28 -22.19
CA GLU A 25 0.80 -3.88 -22.56
C GLU A 25 1.71 -5.01 -22.12
N ALA A 26 2.45 -5.54 -23.07
CA ALA A 26 3.44 -6.56 -22.79
C ALA A 26 4.36 -6.04 -21.69
N PRO A 27 4.73 -6.87 -20.68
CA PRO A 27 5.67 -6.44 -19.67
C PRO A 27 6.91 -5.88 -20.34
N PRO A 28 7.51 -4.81 -19.81
CA PRO A 28 8.70 -4.21 -20.39
C PRO A 28 9.72 -5.31 -20.66
N LYS A 29 10.27 -5.32 -21.88
CA LYS A 29 11.32 -6.27 -22.24
C LYS A 29 12.51 -6.06 -21.29
N PRO A 30 13.32 -7.08 -21.04
CA PRO A 30 14.49 -6.95 -20.15
C PRO A 30 15.44 -5.79 -20.46
N GLY A 31 15.33 -5.15 -21.62
CA GLY A 31 16.08 -3.96 -22.04
C GLY A 31 15.40 -2.62 -21.78
N ASP A 32 14.12 -2.58 -21.40
CA ASP A 32 13.35 -1.33 -21.21
C ASP A 32 13.45 -0.77 -19.77
N LEU A 33 14.22 -1.42 -18.92
CA LEU A 33 14.55 -0.90 -17.59
C LEU A 33 15.74 0.06 -17.75
N PRO A 34 15.73 1.24 -17.09
CA PRO A 34 16.87 2.15 -17.17
C PRO A 34 18.14 1.39 -16.82
N GLU A 35 19.12 1.45 -17.72
CA GLU A 35 20.43 0.84 -17.53
C GLU A 35 21.05 1.38 -16.26
N LEU A 36 20.96 0.62 -15.19
CA LEU A 36 21.90 0.73 -14.08
C LEU A 36 23.24 0.23 -14.64
N ILE A 37 24.12 1.15 -14.99
CA ILE A 37 25.49 0.82 -15.44
C ILE A 37 26.18 0.12 -14.28
N VAL A 38 26.14 -1.19 -14.27
CA VAL A 38 26.83 -2.01 -13.28
C VAL A 38 28.07 -2.60 -13.93
N ARG A 39 29.21 -2.12 -13.49
CA ARG A 39 30.50 -2.72 -13.81
C ARG A 39 30.67 -4.00 -12.97
N GLY A 40 30.47 -5.15 -13.61
CA GLY A 40 30.64 -6.47 -13.03
C GLY A 40 29.32 -7.19 -12.79
N ARG A 41 29.26 -8.52 -13.04
CA ARG A 41 28.11 -9.37 -12.66
C ARG A 41 28.10 -9.50 -11.14
N THR A 42 27.33 -8.66 -10.48
CA THR A 42 27.10 -8.73 -9.04
C THR A 42 25.98 -9.73 -8.72
N ARG A 43 25.88 -10.15 -7.47
CA ARG A 43 24.80 -10.99 -6.93
C ARG A 43 23.41 -10.49 -7.34
N ASP A 44 23.24 -9.21 -7.48
CA ASP A 44 22.00 -8.50 -7.81
C ASP A 44 21.44 -8.85 -9.18
N PHE A 45 22.30 -9.01 -10.19
CA PHE A 45 21.87 -9.45 -11.51
C PHE A 45 21.29 -10.85 -11.48
N VAL A 46 21.93 -11.76 -10.74
CA VAL A 46 21.43 -13.14 -10.62
C VAL A 46 20.07 -13.18 -9.96
N ILE A 47 19.87 -12.43 -8.89
CA ILE A 47 18.58 -12.35 -8.19
C ILE A 47 17.52 -11.72 -9.09
N ARG A 48 17.83 -10.63 -9.77
CA ARG A 48 16.92 -9.95 -10.69
C ARG A 48 16.50 -10.83 -11.85
N ASP A 49 17.44 -11.53 -12.47
CA ASP A 49 17.17 -12.46 -13.54
C ASP A 49 16.29 -13.62 -13.07
N LEU A 50 16.60 -14.22 -11.92
CA LEU A 50 15.79 -15.27 -11.32
C LEU A 50 14.38 -14.79 -10.94
N VAL A 51 14.22 -13.56 -10.47
CA VAL A 51 12.91 -12.97 -10.23
C VAL A 51 12.12 -12.81 -11.53
N ALA A 52 12.75 -12.28 -12.60
CA ALA A 52 12.11 -12.11 -13.89
C ALA A 52 11.72 -13.47 -14.51
N GLU A 53 12.61 -14.44 -14.45
CA GLU A 53 12.33 -15.80 -14.90
C GLU A 53 11.23 -16.46 -14.07
N GLY A 54 11.28 -16.38 -12.75
CA GLY A 54 10.25 -16.95 -11.87
C GLY A 54 8.86 -16.34 -12.13
N GLN A 55 8.79 -15.06 -12.43
CA GLN A 55 7.56 -14.40 -12.86
C GLN A 55 7.09 -14.90 -14.22
N ALA A 56 8.02 -15.10 -15.17
CA ALA A 56 7.71 -15.65 -16.49
C ALA A 56 7.18 -17.09 -16.38
N GLN A 57 7.79 -17.92 -15.54
CA GLN A 57 7.31 -19.29 -15.26
C GLN A 57 5.85 -19.32 -14.76
N LEU A 58 5.43 -18.29 -14.02
CA LEU A 58 4.07 -18.22 -13.47
C LEU A 58 3.04 -17.60 -14.42
N ARG A 59 3.47 -16.94 -15.51
CA ARG A 59 2.57 -16.17 -16.39
C ARG A 59 1.41 -17.04 -16.89
N ASP A 60 1.70 -18.18 -17.45
CA ASP A 60 0.73 -19.04 -18.11
C ASP A 60 0.22 -20.18 -17.21
N VAL A 61 0.63 -20.18 -15.93
CA VAL A 61 0.18 -21.19 -14.96
C VAL A 61 -1.30 -21.01 -14.66
N GLU A 62 -2.11 -22.01 -14.94
CA GLU A 62 -3.52 -22.03 -14.61
C GLU A 62 -3.74 -22.33 -13.12
N LEU A 63 -4.55 -21.52 -12.46
CA LEU A 63 -4.99 -21.74 -11.08
C LEU A 63 -6.26 -22.58 -11.05
N LYS A 64 -6.15 -23.87 -10.73
CA LYS A 64 -7.27 -24.81 -10.70
C LYS A 64 -8.14 -24.64 -9.46
N TYR A 65 -9.41 -24.32 -9.65
CA TYR A 65 -10.38 -24.13 -8.56
C TYR A 65 -11.15 -25.41 -8.26
N VAL A 66 -11.24 -25.76 -6.99
CA VAL A 66 -12.00 -26.91 -6.50
C VAL A 66 -13.27 -26.41 -5.80
N PHE A 67 -14.41 -27.00 -6.18
CA PHE A 67 -15.70 -26.66 -5.62
C PHE A 67 -16.28 -27.81 -4.82
N THR A 68 -17.07 -27.46 -3.80
CA THR A 68 -17.86 -28.40 -2.98
C THR A 68 -19.29 -27.89 -2.87
N GLY A 69 -20.24 -28.79 -2.63
CA GLY A 69 -21.66 -28.46 -2.50
C GLY A 69 -22.50 -28.98 -3.67
N LYS A 70 -23.81 -28.74 -3.59
CA LYS A 70 -24.76 -29.14 -4.65
C LYS A 70 -24.70 -28.16 -5.83
N ALA A 71 -25.05 -28.65 -7.02
CA ALA A 71 -25.16 -27.80 -8.20
C ALA A 71 -26.02 -26.56 -7.93
N GLY A 72 -25.53 -25.38 -8.35
CA GLY A 72 -26.15 -24.06 -8.07
C GLY A 72 -25.86 -23.49 -6.68
N HIS A 73 -25.35 -24.29 -5.73
CA HIS A 73 -24.95 -23.85 -4.39
C HIS A 73 -23.48 -24.18 -4.09
N GLU A 74 -22.69 -24.27 -5.12
CA GLU A 74 -21.30 -24.61 -5.02
C GLU A 74 -20.48 -23.54 -4.30
N VAL A 75 -19.57 -23.99 -3.46
CA VAL A 75 -18.64 -23.13 -2.72
C VAL A 75 -17.22 -23.51 -3.11
N MET A 76 -16.39 -22.54 -3.41
CA MET A 76 -14.98 -22.77 -3.66
C MET A 76 -14.32 -23.28 -2.37
N ARG A 77 -13.70 -24.46 -2.41
CA ARG A 77 -13.10 -25.14 -1.25
C ARG A 77 -11.91 -24.37 -0.69
N GLY A 78 -11.04 -23.93 -1.56
CA GLY A 78 -9.83 -23.19 -1.19
C GLY A 78 -9.41 -22.24 -2.28
N ARG A 79 -8.41 -21.40 -1.97
CA ARG A 79 -7.76 -20.52 -2.93
C ARG A 79 -6.56 -21.24 -3.52
N PRO A 80 -6.49 -21.49 -4.83
CA PRO A 80 -5.28 -22.00 -5.45
C PRO A 80 -4.21 -20.91 -5.47
N VAL A 81 -2.97 -21.28 -5.17
CA VAL A 81 -1.79 -20.42 -5.27
C VAL A 81 -0.69 -21.23 -5.94
N ALA A 82 0.05 -20.61 -6.84
CA ALA A 82 1.21 -21.22 -7.46
C ALA A 82 2.49 -20.48 -7.08
N PHE A 83 3.58 -21.21 -6.87
CA PHE A 83 4.89 -20.65 -6.55
C PHE A 83 5.90 -21.11 -7.58
N ALA A 84 6.74 -20.18 -8.04
CA ALA A 84 7.92 -20.48 -8.83
C ALA A 84 9.10 -20.74 -7.88
N LEU A 85 9.57 -21.97 -7.88
CA LEU A 85 10.62 -22.47 -7.01
C LEU A 85 11.87 -22.77 -7.83
N TRP A 86 13.01 -22.30 -7.35
CA TRP A 86 14.32 -22.54 -7.93
C TRP A 86 15.13 -23.54 -7.10
N SER A 87 15.68 -24.56 -7.72
CA SER A 87 16.65 -25.48 -7.13
C SER A 87 18.06 -24.99 -7.46
N GLU A 88 18.83 -24.68 -6.43
CA GLU A 88 20.23 -24.31 -6.61
C GLU A 88 21.10 -25.50 -7.02
N ALA A 89 20.76 -26.69 -6.54
CA ALA A 89 21.50 -27.91 -6.87
C ALA A 89 21.22 -28.39 -8.30
N GLN A 90 19.95 -28.38 -8.72
CA GLN A 90 19.55 -28.88 -10.04
C GLN A 90 19.54 -27.80 -11.13
N LYS A 91 19.69 -26.51 -10.75
CA LYS A 91 19.62 -25.35 -11.66
C LYS A 91 18.37 -25.36 -12.54
N ASN A 92 17.22 -25.71 -11.95
CA ASN A 92 15.94 -25.78 -12.66
C ASN A 92 14.78 -25.19 -11.87
N TRP A 93 13.70 -24.88 -12.60
CA TRP A 93 12.45 -24.38 -12.06
C TRP A 93 11.46 -25.48 -11.76
N THR A 94 10.69 -25.29 -10.70
CA THR A 94 9.54 -26.11 -10.35
C THR A 94 8.37 -25.22 -9.98
N ILE A 95 7.18 -25.54 -10.52
CA ILE A 95 5.96 -24.85 -10.10
C ILE A 95 5.25 -25.68 -9.01
N ALA A 96 5.17 -25.11 -7.82
CA ALA A 96 4.41 -25.70 -6.73
C ALA A 96 3.00 -25.12 -6.67
N HIS A 97 1.99 -25.98 -6.65
CA HIS A 97 0.60 -25.62 -6.48
C HIS A 97 0.13 -25.93 -5.07
N LEU A 98 -0.40 -24.93 -4.38
CA LEU A 98 -1.00 -25.04 -3.07
C LEU A 98 -2.48 -24.67 -3.12
N GLU A 99 -3.27 -25.31 -2.26
CA GLU A 99 -4.63 -24.91 -1.97
C GLU A 99 -4.71 -24.42 -0.53
N ILE A 100 -5.08 -23.16 -0.35
CA ILE A 100 -5.23 -22.53 0.96
C ILE A 100 -6.71 -22.47 1.28
N PRO A 101 -7.19 -23.04 2.40
CA PRO A 101 -8.59 -22.98 2.78
C PRO A 101 -9.11 -21.54 2.83
N ARG A 102 -10.37 -21.41 2.46
CA ARG A 102 -11.07 -20.12 2.54
C ARG A 102 -11.54 -19.82 3.95
N PRO A 103 -11.65 -18.53 4.32
CA PRO A 103 -12.51 -18.14 5.42
C PRO A 103 -13.95 -18.65 5.21
N PRO A 104 -14.66 -19.17 6.26
CA PRO A 104 -14.27 -18.93 7.64
C PRO A 104 -13.51 -20.13 8.26
N VAL A 105 -12.31 -20.39 7.84
CA VAL A 105 -11.42 -21.18 8.70
C VAL A 105 -11.09 -20.28 9.89
N LYS A 106 -11.35 -20.76 11.11
CA LYS A 106 -11.05 -20.02 12.36
C LYS A 106 -9.55 -20.01 12.64
N TRP A 107 -8.78 -19.64 11.64
CA TRP A 107 -7.35 -19.46 11.83
C TRP A 107 -7.07 -17.96 12.11
N LYS A 108 -6.28 -17.72 13.13
CA LYS A 108 -5.76 -16.40 13.47
C LYS A 108 -4.25 -16.49 13.61
N PRO A 109 -3.49 -15.47 13.23
CA PRO A 109 -2.07 -15.39 13.51
C PRO A 109 -1.80 -15.72 14.98
N GLY A 110 -0.76 -16.55 15.25
CA GLY A 110 -0.40 -16.98 16.61
C GLY A 110 -1.24 -18.13 17.19
N ARG A 111 -2.20 -18.71 16.45
CA ARG A 111 -3.02 -19.84 16.89
C ARG A 111 -2.83 -21.09 16.01
N GLY A 112 -1.59 -21.55 15.88
CA GLY A 112 -1.26 -22.76 15.12
C GLY A 112 -0.94 -22.47 13.65
N GLU A 113 -0.60 -23.51 12.91
CA GLU A 113 -0.23 -23.40 11.49
C GLU A 113 -1.44 -23.10 10.61
N LEU A 114 -1.22 -22.34 9.54
CA LEU A 114 -2.24 -22.13 8.49
C LEU A 114 -2.49 -23.50 7.81
N PRO A 115 -3.72 -24.01 7.80
CA PRO A 115 -4.01 -25.24 7.08
C PRO A 115 -3.88 -25.00 5.56
N PHE A 116 -3.20 -25.90 4.87
CA PHE A 116 -3.05 -25.87 3.41
C PHE A 116 -2.86 -27.28 2.86
N THR A 117 -2.96 -27.43 1.55
CA THR A 117 -2.68 -28.69 0.85
C THR A 117 -1.70 -28.43 -0.28
N VAL A 118 -0.58 -29.15 -0.30
CA VAL A 118 0.35 -29.19 -1.43
C VAL A 118 -0.24 -30.11 -2.49
N ARG A 119 -0.33 -29.61 -3.73
CA ARG A 119 -0.88 -30.36 -4.89
C ARG A 119 0.19 -30.89 -5.82
N THR A 120 1.43 -30.38 -5.69
CA THR A 120 2.57 -30.82 -6.50
C THR A 120 3.29 -31.98 -5.80
N PRO A 121 3.39 -33.16 -6.45
CA PRO A 121 4.09 -34.30 -5.87
C PRO A 121 5.56 -34.01 -5.58
N GLY A 122 6.10 -34.60 -4.52
CA GLY A 122 7.51 -34.49 -4.13
C GLY A 122 7.91 -33.08 -3.60
N ILE A 123 6.96 -32.17 -3.43
CA ILE A 123 7.22 -30.87 -2.81
C ILE A 123 6.66 -30.89 -1.38
N GLU A 124 7.51 -30.57 -0.43
CA GLU A 124 7.12 -30.27 0.93
C GLU A 124 7.02 -28.75 1.11
N ALA A 125 6.10 -28.28 1.95
CA ALA A 125 5.92 -26.87 2.23
C ALA A 125 5.65 -26.65 3.72
N ARG A 126 6.14 -25.53 4.25
CA ARG A 126 5.86 -25.07 5.60
C ARG A 126 5.42 -23.61 5.57
N HIS A 127 4.28 -23.31 6.15
CA HIS A 127 3.83 -21.95 6.32
C HIS A 127 4.75 -21.19 7.29
N VAL A 128 5.17 -19.98 6.88
CA VAL A 128 6.04 -19.11 7.69
C VAL A 128 5.22 -17.99 8.31
N LYS A 129 4.54 -17.19 7.48
CA LYS A 129 3.71 -16.08 7.95
C LYS A 129 2.67 -15.64 6.90
N GLY A 130 1.71 -14.85 7.35
CA GLY A 130 0.74 -14.16 6.50
C GLY A 130 -0.35 -15.05 5.92
N THR A 131 -1.43 -14.44 5.50
CA THR A 131 -2.60 -15.09 4.86
C THR A 131 -3.08 -14.37 3.62
N GLY A 132 -2.72 -13.10 3.49
CA GLY A 132 -3.04 -12.26 2.34
C GLY A 132 -2.15 -12.57 1.14
N ALA A 133 -2.56 -12.09 -0.04
CA ALA A 133 -1.82 -12.30 -1.27
C ALA A 133 -0.38 -11.79 -1.19
N GLU A 134 -0.15 -10.69 -0.51
CA GLU A 134 1.13 -9.99 -0.43
C GLU A 134 2.03 -10.52 0.69
N ARG A 135 1.43 -11.08 1.76
CA ARG A 135 2.15 -11.47 2.98
C ARG A 135 2.28 -12.98 3.17
N LEU A 136 1.68 -13.77 2.30
CA LEU A 136 1.71 -15.23 2.41
C LEU A 136 3.09 -15.78 2.10
N MET A 137 3.77 -16.31 3.10
CA MET A 137 5.11 -16.86 2.97
C MET A 137 5.13 -18.35 3.32
N PHE A 138 5.83 -19.09 2.48
CA PHE A 138 6.13 -20.50 2.66
C PHE A 138 7.62 -20.77 2.43
N LYS A 139 8.16 -21.74 3.17
CA LYS A 139 9.41 -22.42 2.81
C LYS A 139 9.05 -23.71 2.11
N PHE A 140 9.85 -24.08 1.12
CA PHE A 140 9.67 -25.28 0.30
C PHE A 140 10.92 -26.14 0.32
N SER A 141 10.72 -27.46 0.27
CA SER A 141 11.80 -28.42 0.10
C SER A 141 11.40 -29.54 -0.84
N ARG A 142 12.41 -30.21 -1.41
CA ARG A 142 12.30 -31.44 -2.20
C ARG A 142 13.48 -32.32 -1.86
N ASP A 143 13.23 -33.54 -1.43
CA ASP A 143 14.27 -34.52 -1.09
C ASP A 143 15.35 -33.97 -0.13
N GLY A 144 14.92 -33.07 0.81
CA GLY A 144 15.79 -32.42 1.78
C GLY A 144 16.49 -31.15 1.26
N GLU A 145 16.43 -30.82 -0.04
CA GLU A 145 16.93 -29.56 -0.59
C GLU A 145 15.93 -28.42 -0.34
N GLU A 146 16.38 -27.29 0.20
CA GLU A 146 15.57 -26.08 0.30
C GLU A 146 15.46 -25.40 -1.08
N LEU A 147 14.22 -25.18 -1.53
CA LEU A 147 13.92 -24.52 -2.80
C LEU A 147 13.63 -23.02 -2.57
N LYS A 148 14.27 -22.16 -3.35
CA LYS A 148 14.11 -20.72 -3.25
C LYS A 148 12.89 -20.21 -4.01
N VAL A 149 12.14 -19.28 -3.43
CA VAL A 149 10.89 -18.76 -3.99
C VAL A 149 11.13 -17.43 -4.70
N TYR A 150 10.92 -17.40 -6.02
CA TYR A 150 11.10 -16.20 -6.83
C TYR A 150 9.80 -15.67 -7.46
N GLY A 151 8.67 -16.26 -7.15
CA GLY A 151 7.39 -15.77 -7.60
C GLY A 151 6.23 -16.48 -6.92
N ARG A 152 5.10 -15.78 -6.79
CA ARG A 152 3.85 -16.34 -6.27
C ARG A 152 2.68 -15.79 -7.06
N LYS A 153 1.90 -16.66 -7.69
CA LYS A 153 0.68 -16.32 -8.42
C LYS A 153 -0.53 -16.52 -7.55
N PHE A 154 -1.35 -15.51 -7.47
CA PHE A 154 -2.50 -15.45 -6.58
C PHE A 154 -3.76 -14.99 -7.31
N PRO A 155 -4.96 -15.58 -7.07
CA PRO A 155 -6.19 -15.14 -7.70
C PRO A 155 -6.77 -13.90 -7.03
N VAL A 156 -7.26 -12.98 -7.84
CA VAL A 156 -8.02 -11.80 -7.42
C VAL A 156 -9.45 -11.95 -7.90
N PHE A 157 -10.38 -11.92 -6.98
CA PHE A 157 -11.81 -12.12 -7.25
C PHE A 157 -12.58 -10.81 -7.14
N ASP A 158 -13.67 -10.71 -7.94
CA ASP A 158 -14.66 -9.68 -7.70
C ASP A 158 -15.35 -9.92 -6.34
N ASN A 159 -15.15 -8.98 -5.43
CA ASN A 159 -15.69 -9.02 -4.09
C ASN A 159 -17.25 -9.01 -4.08
N THR A 160 -17.87 -8.41 -5.09
CA THR A 160 -19.34 -8.37 -5.21
C THR A 160 -19.88 -9.76 -5.51
N LEU A 161 -19.24 -10.50 -6.41
CA LEU A 161 -19.62 -11.88 -6.74
C LEU A 161 -19.40 -12.80 -5.54
N ILE A 162 -18.28 -12.62 -4.83
CA ILE A 162 -17.98 -13.38 -3.60
C ILE A 162 -19.03 -13.16 -2.52
N LYS A 163 -19.45 -11.92 -2.27
CA LYS A 163 -20.52 -11.59 -1.31
C LYS A 163 -21.86 -12.19 -1.69
N LYS A 164 -22.17 -12.22 -3.00
CA LYS A 164 -23.38 -12.83 -3.54
C LYS A 164 -23.29 -14.37 -3.64
N LYS A 165 -22.20 -14.98 -3.17
CA LYS A 165 -21.92 -16.41 -3.25
C LYS A 165 -21.92 -16.99 -4.68
N ARG A 166 -21.65 -16.14 -5.68
CA ARG A 166 -21.57 -16.54 -7.10
C ARG A 166 -20.16 -17.04 -7.45
N TRP A 167 -19.77 -18.15 -6.83
CA TRP A 167 -18.39 -18.64 -6.88
C TRP A 167 -17.92 -19.01 -8.28
N ARG A 168 -18.72 -19.71 -9.07
CA ARG A 168 -18.39 -20.07 -10.44
C ARG A 168 -18.12 -18.83 -11.30
N GLN A 169 -18.97 -17.83 -11.19
CA GLN A 169 -18.78 -16.58 -11.92
C GLN A 169 -17.55 -15.82 -11.41
N ALA A 170 -17.34 -15.76 -10.10
CA ALA A 170 -16.18 -15.11 -9.51
C ALA A 170 -14.85 -15.75 -9.94
N THR A 171 -14.80 -17.07 -10.11
CA THR A 171 -13.60 -17.77 -10.59
C THR A 171 -13.44 -17.64 -12.10
N ALA A 172 -14.54 -17.62 -12.88
CA ALA A 172 -14.47 -17.43 -14.33
C ALA A 172 -13.96 -16.03 -14.72
N THR A 173 -14.21 -15.02 -13.88
CA THR A 173 -13.76 -13.64 -14.09
C THR A 173 -12.55 -13.27 -13.22
N ALA A 174 -11.98 -14.24 -12.50
CA ALA A 174 -10.82 -13.99 -11.64
C ALA A 174 -9.61 -13.58 -12.46
N ARG A 175 -8.97 -12.49 -12.05
CA ARG A 175 -7.63 -12.13 -12.52
C ARG A 175 -6.60 -12.85 -11.66
N SER A 176 -5.39 -12.95 -12.13
CA SER A 176 -4.28 -13.45 -11.33
C SER A 176 -3.15 -12.43 -11.29
N ILE A 177 -2.50 -12.33 -10.14
CA ILE A 177 -1.39 -11.43 -9.92
C ILE A 177 -0.20 -12.25 -9.48
N VAL A 178 0.97 -11.89 -9.99
CA VAL A 178 2.24 -12.48 -9.56
C VAL A 178 2.92 -11.51 -8.60
N TYR A 179 3.12 -11.95 -7.37
CA TYR A 179 3.89 -11.24 -6.35
C TYR A 179 5.28 -11.84 -6.19
N LEU A 180 6.23 -11.02 -5.80
CA LEU A 180 7.52 -11.49 -5.30
C LEU A 180 7.40 -11.72 -3.78
N PRO A 181 7.60 -12.94 -3.28
CA PRO A 181 7.74 -13.14 -1.85
C PRO A 181 9.05 -12.49 -1.40
N TYR A 182 8.97 -11.64 -0.39
CA TYR A 182 10.17 -11.11 0.23
C TYR A 182 10.79 -12.16 1.15
N THR A 183 12.03 -12.50 0.87
CA THR A 183 12.83 -13.44 1.66
C THR A 183 14.25 -12.90 1.81
N SER A 184 15.05 -13.48 2.69
CA SER A 184 16.49 -13.15 2.79
C SER A 184 17.24 -13.32 1.47
N ASP A 185 16.76 -14.22 0.60
CA ASP A 185 17.36 -14.47 -0.71
C ASP A 185 17.04 -13.39 -1.74
N THR A 186 15.92 -12.68 -1.56
CA THR A 186 15.48 -11.59 -2.45
C THR A 186 15.83 -10.21 -1.88
N PHE A 187 16.32 -10.15 -0.62
CA PHE A 187 16.79 -8.91 -0.04
C PHE A 187 18.12 -8.49 -0.64
N ASP A 188 18.14 -7.27 -1.17
CA ASP A 188 19.35 -6.60 -1.62
C ASP A 188 19.21 -5.09 -1.41
N PRO A 189 20.24 -4.41 -0.85
CA PRO A 189 20.24 -2.96 -0.65
C PRO A 189 19.98 -2.16 -1.92
N HIS A 190 20.34 -2.67 -3.11
CA HIS A 190 20.02 -1.99 -4.38
C HIS A 190 18.52 -1.96 -4.67
N PHE A 191 17.78 -2.99 -4.29
CA PHE A 191 16.32 -2.96 -4.48
C PHE A 191 15.65 -1.98 -3.53
N THR A 192 16.10 -1.89 -2.28
CA THR A 192 15.56 -0.91 -1.33
C THR A 192 15.89 0.52 -1.77
N THR A 193 17.14 0.78 -2.16
CA THR A 193 17.55 2.07 -2.70
C THR A 193 16.81 2.41 -3.99
N GLY A 194 16.75 1.47 -4.94
CA GLY A 194 16.02 1.66 -6.19
C GLY A 194 14.51 1.87 -5.98
N GLY A 195 13.92 1.26 -4.95
CA GLY A 195 12.52 1.47 -4.58
C GLY A 195 12.28 2.84 -3.96
N ARG A 196 13.18 3.29 -3.09
CA ARG A 196 13.17 4.64 -2.53
C ARG A 196 13.22 5.69 -3.64
N ASP A 197 14.22 5.59 -4.51
CA ASP A 197 14.44 6.55 -5.58
C ASP A 197 13.28 6.56 -6.58
N PHE A 198 12.70 5.39 -6.87
CA PHE A 198 11.51 5.27 -7.71
C PHE A 198 10.29 5.94 -7.09
N LEU A 199 10.03 5.72 -5.80
CA LEU A 199 8.90 6.35 -5.11
C LEU A 199 9.03 7.87 -5.10
N LEU A 200 10.24 8.38 -4.76
CA LEU A 200 10.49 9.81 -4.73
C LEU A 200 10.33 10.45 -6.12
N ALA A 201 10.88 9.82 -7.15
CA ALA A 201 10.71 10.29 -8.53
C ALA A 201 9.24 10.27 -8.97
N THR A 202 8.47 9.23 -8.58
CA THR A 202 7.05 9.13 -8.90
C THR A 202 6.23 10.19 -8.16
N ALA A 203 6.55 10.46 -6.89
CA ALA A 203 5.91 11.50 -6.10
C ALA A 203 6.19 12.90 -6.68
N ARG A 204 7.45 13.19 -7.03
CA ARG A 204 7.82 14.44 -7.71
C ARG A 204 7.06 14.61 -9.03
N GLY A 205 7.01 13.57 -9.86
CA GLY A 205 6.24 13.61 -11.10
C GLY A 205 4.74 13.80 -10.90
N ALA A 206 4.17 13.26 -9.82
CA ALA A 206 2.76 13.52 -9.45
C ALA A 206 2.52 15.00 -9.06
N ILE A 207 3.46 15.58 -8.32
CA ILE A 207 3.44 16.99 -7.92
C ILE A 207 3.64 17.91 -9.14
N ASP A 208 4.54 17.56 -10.05
CA ASP A 208 4.76 18.32 -11.28
C ASP A 208 3.50 18.34 -12.18
N GLU A 209 2.80 17.22 -12.31
CA GLU A 209 1.50 17.18 -13.01
C GLU A 209 0.45 18.11 -12.36
N LEU A 210 0.42 18.20 -11.02
CA LEU A 210 -0.46 19.12 -10.31
C LEU A 210 -0.05 20.59 -10.52
N ARG A 211 1.25 20.87 -10.61
CA ARG A 211 1.81 22.19 -10.92
C ARG A 211 1.46 22.62 -12.34
N ASP A 212 1.67 21.74 -13.32
CA ASP A 212 1.34 21.99 -14.73
C ASP A 212 -0.16 22.25 -14.92
N ALA A 213 -0.99 21.55 -14.15
CA ALA A 213 -2.43 21.78 -14.12
C ALA A 213 -2.84 23.02 -13.30
N SER A 214 -1.89 23.75 -12.72
CA SER A 214 -2.10 24.94 -11.88
C SER A 214 -3.15 24.73 -10.79
N VAL A 215 -3.12 23.57 -10.12
CA VAL A 215 -4.10 23.26 -9.07
C VAL A 215 -3.90 24.16 -7.86
N PRO A 216 -4.91 24.95 -7.45
CA PRO A 216 -4.79 25.82 -6.28
C PRO A 216 -4.82 25.01 -4.97
N SER A 217 -4.10 25.48 -3.95
CA SER A 217 -4.20 24.94 -2.60
C SER A 217 -5.47 25.45 -1.90
N GLU A 218 -6.18 24.55 -1.22
CA GLU A 218 -7.28 24.92 -0.31
C GLU A 218 -6.77 25.37 1.06
N ALA A 219 -5.64 24.82 1.51
CA ALA A 219 -5.04 25.17 2.81
C ALA A 219 -4.39 26.54 2.80
N PHE A 220 -3.82 26.97 1.65
CA PHE A 220 -3.08 28.22 1.49
C PHE A 220 -3.57 28.97 0.24
N PRO A 221 -4.67 29.73 0.35
CA PRO A 221 -5.23 30.46 -0.78
C PRO A 221 -4.20 31.38 -1.45
N GLY A 222 -4.09 31.28 -2.77
CA GLY A 222 -3.12 32.01 -3.57
C GLY A 222 -1.82 31.25 -3.88
N GLU A 223 -1.63 30.08 -3.30
CA GLU A 223 -0.52 29.18 -3.60
C GLU A 223 -0.97 28.02 -4.48
N LEU A 224 -0.02 27.38 -5.17
CA LEU A 224 -0.27 26.11 -5.88
C LEU A 224 -0.19 24.95 -4.89
N LEU A 225 -1.06 23.98 -5.07
CA LEU A 225 -1.05 22.73 -4.30
C LEU A 225 0.33 22.04 -4.35
N ALA A 226 0.97 22.08 -5.50
CA ALA A 226 2.30 21.52 -5.74
C ALA A 226 3.43 22.12 -4.89
N ASP A 227 3.21 23.31 -4.30
CA ASP A 227 4.19 23.99 -3.46
C ASP A 227 3.92 23.81 -1.96
N VAL A 228 2.85 23.10 -1.62
CA VAL A 228 2.40 22.89 -0.23
C VAL A 228 2.86 21.54 0.34
N ILE A 229 2.71 20.48 -0.44
CA ILE A 229 2.98 19.11 0.05
C ILE A 229 4.30 18.60 -0.54
N PRO A 230 5.33 18.33 0.29
CA PRO A 230 6.60 17.79 -0.17
C PRO A 230 6.47 16.38 -0.76
N ALA A 231 7.26 16.08 -1.78
CA ALA A 231 7.28 14.76 -2.42
C ALA A 231 7.70 13.65 -1.45
N GLU A 232 8.60 13.98 -0.54
CA GLU A 232 9.12 13.10 0.52
C GLU A 232 7.98 12.60 1.43
N VAL A 233 7.02 13.46 1.76
CA VAL A 233 5.82 13.10 2.54
C VAL A 233 4.97 12.08 1.78
N ILE A 234 4.78 12.27 0.48
CA ILE A 234 3.97 11.37 -0.35
C ILE A 234 4.66 10.01 -0.55
N ALA A 235 5.97 10.02 -0.80
CA ALA A 235 6.75 8.79 -0.89
C ALA A 235 6.74 8.00 0.44
N THR A 236 6.88 8.71 1.56
CA THR A 236 6.77 8.13 2.91
C THR A 236 5.41 7.49 3.15
N LEU A 237 4.31 8.15 2.78
CA LEU A 237 2.96 7.59 2.90
C LEU A 237 2.80 6.30 2.11
N ALA A 238 3.33 6.22 0.87
CA ALA A 238 3.26 5.01 0.06
C ALA A 238 3.94 3.80 0.73
N VAL A 239 4.97 4.05 1.53
CA VAL A 239 5.63 2.98 2.30
C VAL A 239 4.83 2.62 3.54
N ILE A 240 4.36 3.60 4.31
CA ILE A 240 3.62 3.39 5.56
C ILE A 240 2.35 2.58 5.30
N GLU A 241 1.59 2.94 4.26
CA GLU A 241 0.32 2.28 3.90
C GLU A 241 0.49 0.79 3.55
N GLN A 242 1.69 0.37 3.19
CA GLN A 242 2.02 -1.01 2.86
C GLN A 242 2.80 -1.74 3.96
N THR A 243 3.25 -1.01 4.99
CA THR A 243 3.99 -1.59 6.12
C THR A 243 3.03 -2.14 7.17
N ASP A 244 3.18 -3.41 7.51
CA ASP A 244 2.40 -4.05 8.57
C ASP A 244 2.78 -3.51 9.95
N ASP A 245 1.78 -3.33 10.82
CA ASP A 245 2.00 -2.83 12.18
C ASP A 245 2.76 -3.84 13.03
N GLU A 246 2.46 -5.14 12.89
CA GLU A 246 3.14 -6.20 13.63
C GLU A 246 4.59 -6.35 13.16
N ASP A 247 4.83 -6.31 11.82
CA ASP A 247 6.18 -6.33 11.26
C ASP A 247 6.99 -5.10 11.71
N PHE A 248 6.38 -3.92 11.78
CA PHE A 248 7.07 -2.72 12.26
C PHE A 248 7.41 -2.79 13.76
N LEU A 249 6.51 -3.30 14.57
CA LEU A 249 6.75 -3.50 16.02
C LEU A 249 7.84 -4.54 16.30
N ASP A 250 7.96 -5.56 15.45
CA ASP A 250 8.95 -6.64 15.59
C ASP A 250 10.33 -6.24 15.04
N LYS A 251 10.37 -5.62 13.86
CA LYS A 251 11.59 -5.38 13.08
C LYS A 251 12.01 -3.89 13.04
N GLY A 252 11.16 -2.99 13.54
CA GLY A 252 11.42 -1.55 13.44
C GLY A 252 11.56 -1.09 11.98
N ARG A 253 12.64 -0.40 11.68
CA ARG A 253 12.91 0.18 10.35
C ARG A 253 13.08 -0.88 9.25
N ASP A 254 13.56 -2.07 9.58
CA ASP A 254 13.79 -3.13 8.59
C ASP A 254 12.47 -3.61 7.93
N ALA A 255 11.31 -3.35 8.57
CA ALA A 255 10.02 -3.61 7.95
C ALA A 255 9.77 -2.76 6.69
N PHE A 256 10.42 -1.62 6.55
CA PHE A 256 10.32 -0.76 5.37
C PHE A 256 11.11 -1.30 4.19
N ASP A 257 12.20 -2.01 4.44
CA ASP A 257 13.04 -2.59 3.39
C ASP A 257 12.27 -3.60 2.55
N GLU A 258 11.37 -4.36 3.17
CA GLU A 258 10.45 -5.26 2.44
C GLU A 258 9.60 -4.47 1.44
N VAL A 259 9.02 -3.35 1.88
CA VAL A 259 8.16 -2.51 1.05
C VAL A 259 8.95 -1.82 -0.06
N LEU A 260 10.10 -1.24 0.29
CA LEU A 260 10.97 -0.57 -0.67
C LEU A 260 11.51 -1.56 -1.71
N SER A 261 11.89 -2.77 -1.31
CA SER A 261 12.33 -3.81 -2.24
C SER A 261 11.25 -4.17 -3.25
N GLN A 262 9.97 -4.27 -2.83
CA GLN A 262 8.86 -4.49 -3.77
C GLN A 262 8.75 -3.35 -4.80
N TYR A 263 8.86 -2.10 -4.36
CA TYR A 263 8.87 -0.96 -5.29
C TYR A 263 10.10 -0.96 -6.18
N GLY A 264 11.26 -1.35 -5.70
CA GLY A 264 12.48 -1.49 -6.49
C GLY A 264 12.37 -2.55 -7.59
N LEU A 265 11.74 -3.68 -7.28
CA LEU A 265 11.59 -4.80 -8.18
C LEU A 265 10.40 -4.66 -9.14
N LYS A 266 9.26 -4.14 -8.66
CA LYS A 266 7.99 -4.15 -9.42
C LYS A 266 7.54 -2.77 -9.89
N ARG A 267 8.16 -1.71 -9.41
CA ARG A 267 7.85 -0.34 -9.81
C ARG A 267 6.35 -0.06 -9.64
N GLU A 268 5.69 0.39 -10.68
CA GLU A 268 4.25 0.75 -10.67
C GLU A 268 3.31 -0.43 -10.39
N GLU A 269 3.77 -1.66 -10.59
CA GLU A 269 2.98 -2.85 -10.27
C GLU A 269 3.04 -3.26 -8.79
N ALA A 270 3.97 -2.66 -8.00
CA ALA A 270 4.04 -2.91 -6.57
C ALA A 270 2.76 -2.43 -5.88
N TYR A 271 2.18 -3.30 -5.07
CA TYR A 271 0.97 -3.01 -4.28
C TYR A 271 -0.25 -2.52 -5.05
N ARG A 272 -0.22 -2.61 -6.38
CA ARG A 272 -1.29 -2.15 -7.26
C ARG A 272 -2.66 -2.67 -6.85
N TYR A 273 -2.74 -3.91 -6.39
CA TYR A 273 -3.99 -4.56 -6.00
C TYR A 273 -4.02 -4.94 -4.51
N SER A 274 -3.21 -4.27 -3.70
CA SER A 274 -3.25 -4.39 -2.24
C SER A 274 -4.63 -4.02 -1.71
N VAL A 275 -5.19 -4.86 -0.84
CA VAL A 275 -6.53 -4.64 -0.26
C VAL A 275 -6.48 -4.86 1.23
N SER A 276 -6.77 -3.82 2.01
CA SER A 276 -6.84 -3.92 3.47
C SER A 276 -8.12 -4.62 3.96
N SER A 277 -8.16 -4.93 5.25
CA SER A 277 -9.37 -5.43 5.92
C SER A 277 -10.54 -4.45 5.84
N ALA A 278 -10.27 -3.15 5.82
CA ALA A 278 -11.23 -2.08 5.63
C ALA A 278 -11.66 -1.89 4.17
N LYS A 279 -11.09 -2.67 3.22
CA LYS A 279 -11.27 -2.60 1.76
C LYS A 279 -10.70 -1.34 1.13
N ALA A 280 -9.69 -0.77 1.75
CA ALA A 280 -8.85 0.19 1.08
C ALA A 280 -8.08 -0.51 -0.05
N LEU A 281 -7.84 0.18 -1.16
CA LEU A 281 -7.30 -0.40 -2.39
C LEU A 281 -6.08 0.38 -2.88
N GLY A 282 -5.10 -0.38 -3.39
CA GLY A 282 -3.94 0.14 -4.09
C GLY A 282 -2.82 0.65 -3.18
N PRO A 283 -1.74 1.22 -3.77
CA PRO A 283 -0.54 1.59 -3.05
C PRO A 283 -0.77 2.63 -1.94
N MET A 284 -1.74 3.52 -2.11
CA MET A 284 -2.08 4.58 -1.16
C MET A 284 -3.32 4.24 -0.31
N GLN A 285 -3.82 3.01 -0.34
CA GLN A 285 -4.90 2.48 0.48
C GLN A 285 -6.16 3.36 0.55
N PHE A 286 -6.58 3.91 -0.59
CA PHE A 286 -7.83 4.66 -0.65
C PHE A 286 -9.06 3.77 -0.45
N THR A 287 -10.07 4.31 0.24
CA THR A 287 -11.38 3.67 0.38
C THR A 287 -12.40 4.32 -0.54
N ASP A 288 -13.32 3.50 -1.06
CA ASP A 288 -14.55 3.97 -1.67
C ASP A 288 -15.73 3.05 -1.36
N ARG A 289 -16.83 3.63 -0.90
CA ARG A 289 -18.07 2.90 -0.62
C ARG A 289 -19.16 3.43 -1.54
N ARG A 290 -19.24 2.88 -2.74
CA ARG A 290 -20.26 3.26 -3.75
C ARG A 290 -20.27 4.77 -4.05
N GLY A 291 -19.09 5.37 -4.27
CA GLY A 291 -18.96 6.79 -4.56
C GLY A 291 -19.04 7.73 -3.33
N HIS A 292 -19.00 7.18 -2.11
CA HIS A 292 -19.05 7.95 -0.86
C HIS A 292 -17.81 7.74 0.03
N GLY A 293 -16.72 7.19 -0.52
CA GLY A 293 -15.45 7.01 0.20
C GLY A 293 -14.50 8.19 0.01
N THR A 294 -13.32 8.06 0.62
CA THR A 294 -12.28 9.08 0.58
C THR A 294 -11.83 9.38 -0.85
N TYR A 295 -11.67 8.35 -1.70
CA TYR A 295 -11.25 8.56 -3.08
C TYR A 295 -12.24 9.41 -3.87
N SER A 296 -13.53 9.03 -3.88
CA SER A 296 -14.57 9.79 -4.58
C SER A 296 -14.77 11.20 -4.01
N PHE A 297 -14.53 11.39 -2.70
CA PHE A 297 -14.51 12.72 -2.10
C PHE A 297 -13.39 13.58 -2.69
N VAL A 298 -12.17 13.07 -2.72
CA VAL A 298 -11.00 13.78 -3.28
C VAL A 298 -11.20 14.12 -4.76
N VAL A 299 -11.69 13.17 -5.57
CA VAL A 299 -11.97 13.41 -7.00
C VAL A 299 -12.95 14.58 -7.20
N ARG A 300 -13.96 14.71 -6.35
CA ARG A 300 -14.94 15.82 -6.45
C ARG A 300 -14.38 17.14 -5.94
N SER A 301 -13.56 17.12 -4.90
CA SER A 301 -13.02 18.32 -4.26
C SER A 301 -11.84 18.89 -5.05
N CYS A 302 -10.93 18.05 -5.52
CA CYS A 302 -9.69 18.45 -6.20
C CYS A 302 -9.83 18.37 -7.74
N ARG A 303 -10.80 19.06 -8.30
CA ARG A 303 -11.18 18.92 -9.73
C ARG A 303 -10.05 19.25 -10.71
N GLY A 304 -9.24 20.24 -10.40
CA GLY A 304 -8.10 20.65 -11.24
C GLY A 304 -7.02 19.59 -11.38
N ALA A 305 -6.94 18.62 -10.47
CA ALA A 305 -5.91 17.57 -10.44
C ALA A 305 -6.08 16.50 -11.54
N GLN A 306 -7.17 16.53 -12.31
CA GLN A 306 -7.45 15.56 -13.38
C GLN A 306 -7.32 14.10 -12.92
N LEU A 307 -7.85 13.80 -11.74
CA LEU A 307 -7.85 12.45 -11.18
C LEU A 307 -8.79 11.53 -11.96
N ASP A 308 -8.38 10.27 -12.11
CA ASP A 308 -9.25 9.26 -12.72
C ASP A 308 -10.51 9.05 -11.86
N PRO A 309 -11.71 9.28 -12.38
CA PRO A 309 -12.94 9.17 -11.59
C PRO A 309 -13.31 7.72 -11.24
N ASN A 310 -12.74 6.73 -11.94
CA ASN A 310 -12.97 5.33 -11.62
C ASN A 310 -12.11 4.92 -10.43
N PHE A 311 -12.75 4.55 -9.33
CA PHE A 311 -12.07 4.19 -8.08
C PHE A 311 -11.04 3.08 -8.27
N GLU A 312 -11.42 1.96 -8.90
CA GLU A 312 -10.51 0.82 -9.05
C GLU A 312 -9.28 1.21 -9.88
N ARG A 313 -9.50 1.87 -11.03
CA ARG A 313 -8.41 2.27 -11.91
C ARG A 313 -7.54 3.38 -11.30
N GLY A 314 -8.17 4.37 -10.68
CA GLY A 314 -7.47 5.52 -10.14
C GLY A 314 -6.67 5.21 -8.87
N SER A 315 -7.20 4.39 -7.96
CA SER A 315 -6.50 4.01 -6.73
C SER A 315 -5.41 2.96 -6.96
N THR A 316 -5.46 2.21 -8.07
CA THR A 316 -4.47 1.18 -8.40
C THR A 316 -3.31 1.67 -9.26
N ARG A 317 -3.38 2.87 -9.83
CA ARG A 317 -2.29 3.52 -10.56
C ARG A 317 -1.51 4.41 -9.60
N LEU A 318 -0.27 4.04 -9.31
CA LEU A 318 0.55 4.68 -8.26
C LEU A 318 0.58 6.22 -8.39
N ARG A 319 0.93 6.74 -9.57
CA ARG A 319 1.03 8.19 -9.79
C ARG A 319 -0.31 8.92 -9.58
N ASN A 320 -1.42 8.36 -10.08
CA ASN A 320 -2.74 8.93 -9.85
C ASN A 320 -3.15 8.87 -8.37
N ALA A 321 -2.84 7.77 -7.69
CA ALA A 321 -3.10 7.62 -6.26
C ALA A 321 -2.25 8.60 -5.43
N MET A 322 -0.99 8.86 -5.83
CA MET A 322 -0.15 9.89 -5.21
C MET A 322 -0.71 11.30 -5.41
N LYS A 323 -1.18 11.67 -6.62
CA LYS A 323 -1.89 12.95 -6.84
C LYS A 323 -3.11 13.07 -5.92
N ALA A 324 -3.90 12.01 -5.81
CA ALA A 324 -5.05 12.01 -4.91
C ALA A 324 -4.65 12.16 -3.44
N ALA A 325 -3.50 11.61 -3.02
CA ALA A 325 -2.98 11.78 -1.67
C ALA A 325 -2.52 13.22 -1.41
N VAL A 326 -1.84 13.86 -2.37
CA VAL A 326 -1.49 15.29 -2.27
C VAL A 326 -2.74 16.14 -2.08
N CYS A 327 -3.77 15.92 -2.91
CA CYS A 327 -5.07 16.61 -2.78
C CYS A 327 -5.71 16.38 -1.40
N LEU A 328 -5.72 15.13 -0.91
CA LEU A 328 -6.31 14.81 0.38
C LEU A 328 -5.61 15.53 1.53
N LEU A 329 -4.27 15.52 1.52
CA LEU A 329 -3.48 16.17 2.57
C LEU A 329 -3.73 17.68 2.62
N ASP A 330 -3.84 18.34 1.47
CA ASP A 330 -4.15 19.78 1.40
C ASP A 330 -5.56 20.09 1.90
N ILE A 331 -6.56 19.29 1.49
CA ILE A 331 -7.93 19.41 1.98
C ILE A 331 -7.99 19.24 3.50
N GLU A 332 -7.29 18.23 4.04
CA GLU A 332 -7.24 18.01 5.49
C GLU A 332 -6.53 19.17 6.21
N LEU A 333 -5.44 19.71 5.65
CA LEU A 333 -4.76 20.90 6.16
C LEU A 333 -5.70 22.10 6.17
N SER A 334 -6.52 22.32 5.15
CA SER A 334 -7.44 23.45 5.07
C SER A 334 -8.44 23.48 6.22
N GLN A 335 -8.79 22.31 6.76
CA GLN A 335 -9.71 22.12 7.87
C GLN A 335 -9.05 22.29 9.25
N MET A 336 -7.72 22.40 9.31
CA MET A 336 -6.99 22.58 10.55
C MET A 336 -7.04 24.05 11.01
N ASN A 337 -6.81 24.28 12.31
CA ASN A 337 -6.74 25.63 12.84
C ASN A 337 -5.56 26.41 12.23
N SER A 338 -5.63 27.75 12.31
CA SER A 338 -4.62 28.64 11.73
C SER A 338 -3.22 28.45 12.33
N GLU A 339 -3.13 28.10 13.61
CA GLU A 339 -1.87 27.83 14.31
C GLU A 339 -1.14 26.61 13.70
N ILE A 340 -1.86 25.50 13.50
CA ILE A 340 -1.30 24.30 12.89
C ILE A 340 -0.87 24.60 11.45
N ARG A 341 -1.69 25.30 10.67
CA ARG A 341 -1.36 25.65 9.28
C ARG A 341 -0.12 26.54 9.19
N ALA A 342 -0.05 27.58 10.03
CA ALA A 342 1.12 28.47 10.08
C ALA A 342 2.39 27.72 10.47
N ALA A 343 2.30 26.85 11.46
CA ALA A 343 3.41 26.03 11.91
C ALA A 343 3.84 25.02 10.82
N TYR A 344 2.89 24.35 10.16
CA TYR A 344 3.16 23.47 9.02
C TYR A 344 3.87 24.23 7.89
N ARG A 345 3.40 25.43 7.55
CA ARG A 345 4.02 26.26 6.49
C ARG A 345 5.48 26.60 6.79
N ALA A 346 5.80 26.81 8.06
CA ALA A 346 7.17 27.09 8.49
C ALA A 346 8.10 25.86 8.45
N LYS A 347 7.55 24.67 8.69
CA LYS A 347 8.31 23.40 8.81
C LYS A 347 7.48 22.20 8.36
N PRO A 348 7.23 22.05 7.04
CA PRO A 348 6.34 20.99 6.53
C PRO A 348 6.90 19.57 6.75
N ASP A 349 8.21 19.39 6.75
CA ASP A 349 8.91 18.15 7.07
C ASP A 349 8.60 17.66 8.49
N VAL A 350 8.72 18.53 9.49
CA VAL A 350 8.47 18.21 10.90
C VAL A 350 6.98 18.11 11.21
N LEU A 351 6.19 19.03 10.69
CA LEU A 351 4.76 19.17 11.02
C LEU A 351 3.84 18.44 10.05
N GLY A 352 4.41 17.72 9.09
CA GLY A 352 3.71 16.74 8.27
C GLY A 352 2.99 15.67 9.09
N ILE A 353 3.32 15.50 10.37
CA ILE A 353 2.60 14.62 11.29
C ILE A 353 1.10 14.94 11.39
N PHE A 354 0.68 16.19 11.22
CA PHE A 354 -0.73 16.58 11.30
C PHE A 354 -1.55 16.11 10.10
N PRO A 355 -1.20 16.47 8.84
CA PRO A 355 -1.92 15.95 7.69
C PRO A 355 -1.78 14.43 7.54
N VAL A 356 -0.66 13.84 7.95
CA VAL A 356 -0.46 12.39 7.98
C VAL A 356 -1.38 11.72 9.02
N ALA A 357 -1.56 12.29 10.22
CA ALA A 357 -2.54 11.82 11.19
C ALA A 357 -3.98 11.91 10.66
N ALA A 358 -4.29 12.95 9.89
CA ALA A 358 -5.58 13.09 9.23
C ALA A 358 -5.79 12.05 8.14
N TYR A 359 -4.77 11.76 7.35
CA TYR A 359 -4.80 10.73 6.32
C TYR A 359 -5.26 9.37 6.85
N ASN A 360 -4.69 8.93 7.97
CA ASN A 360 -5.05 7.65 8.59
C ASN A 360 -6.47 7.64 9.20
N GLY A 361 -6.97 8.75 9.75
CA GLY A 361 -8.22 8.69 10.52
C GLY A 361 -9.01 9.99 10.59
N GLY A 362 -8.74 10.91 9.68
CA GLY A 362 -9.45 12.19 9.57
C GLY A 362 -9.18 13.18 10.71
N GLY A 363 -9.84 14.33 10.67
CA GLY A 363 -9.62 15.44 11.60
C GLY A 363 -9.76 15.11 13.09
N ARG A 364 -10.47 14.03 13.45
CA ARG A 364 -10.54 13.57 14.86
C ARG A 364 -9.17 13.15 15.40
N ASN A 365 -8.32 12.55 14.55
CA ASN A 365 -6.98 12.15 14.94
C ASN A 365 -6.07 13.35 15.12
N VAL A 366 -6.18 14.34 14.25
CA VAL A 366 -5.48 15.63 14.40
C VAL A 366 -5.81 16.26 15.74
N ALA A 367 -7.09 16.35 16.11
CA ALA A 367 -7.51 16.93 17.38
C ALA A 367 -6.98 16.15 18.61
N LYS A 368 -6.85 14.83 18.50
CA LYS A 368 -6.25 13.99 19.55
C LYS A 368 -4.74 14.22 19.65
N LEU A 369 -4.06 14.19 18.49
CA LEU A 369 -2.62 14.47 18.40
C LEU A 369 -2.30 15.85 18.98
N TYR A 370 -2.99 16.89 18.53
CA TYR A 370 -2.80 18.26 19.00
C TYR A 370 -2.96 18.39 20.52
N ARG A 371 -4.03 17.80 21.09
CA ARG A 371 -4.24 17.78 22.53
C ARG A 371 -3.15 17.01 23.29
N ALA A 372 -2.66 15.91 22.71
CA ALA A 372 -1.60 15.12 23.33
C ALA A 372 -0.28 15.90 23.36
N LEU A 373 0.07 16.58 22.27
CA LEU A 373 1.26 17.42 22.16
C LEU A 373 1.17 18.65 23.07
N ASN A 374 -0.01 19.28 23.20
CA ASN A 374 -0.23 20.38 24.14
C ASN A 374 -0.01 19.95 25.60
N ARG A 375 -0.53 18.79 26.00
CA ARG A 375 -0.27 18.26 27.36
C ARG A 375 1.21 18.01 27.60
N MET A 376 1.92 17.47 26.61
CA MET A 376 3.37 17.27 26.68
C MET A 376 4.12 18.61 26.79
N GLY A 377 3.72 19.62 26.01
CA GLY A 377 4.27 20.97 26.07
C GLY A 377 4.12 21.61 27.48
N VAL A 378 2.97 21.44 28.14
CA VAL A 378 2.76 21.89 29.53
C VAL A 378 3.70 21.17 30.49
N GLN A 379 3.82 19.85 30.40
CA GLN A 379 4.74 19.07 31.22
C GLN A 379 6.20 19.49 31.04
N LEU A 380 6.60 19.74 29.78
CA LEU A 380 7.94 20.23 29.45
C LEU A 380 8.20 21.63 30.03
N ALA A 381 7.21 22.53 29.99
CA ALA A 381 7.31 23.85 30.57
C ALA A 381 7.43 23.79 32.12
N GLU A 382 6.74 22.83 32.74
CA GLU A 382 6.87 22.58 34.20
C GLU A 382 8.24 22.02 34.58
N LEU A 383 8.76 21.06 33.80
CA LEU A 383 10.09 20.50 33.99
C LEU A 383 11.18 21.57 33.83
N ARG A 384 11.00 22.50 32.88
CA ARG A 384 11.89 23.65 32.71
C ARG A 384 11.89 24.57 33.91
N ARG A 385 10.69 24.96 34.40
CA ARG A 385 10.56 25.79 35.61
C ARG A 385 11.17 25.13 36.85
N ALA A 386 11.14 23.80 36.90
CA ALA A 386 11.75 23.02 37.97
C ALA A 386 13.28 22.83 37.81
N GLY A 387 13.91 23.40 36.76
CA GLY A 387 15.34 23.22 36.48
C GLY A 387 15.73 21.80 36.05
N LYS A 388 14.75 20.99 35.64
CA LYS A 388 14.94 19.59 35.22
C LYS A 388 15.13 19.41 33.73
N LEU A 389 15.18 20.48 32.94
CA LEU A 389 15.43 20.48 31.52
C LEU A 389 16.76 21.15 31.20
N PRO A 390 17.49 20.68 30.17
CA PRO A 390 18.74 21.32 29.75
C PRO A 390 18.52 22.81 29.41
N PRO A 391 19.52 23.68 29.70
CA PRO A 391 19.51 25.06 29.24
C PRO A 391 19.42 25.11 27.71
N GLY A 392 18.71 26.08 27.17
CA GLY A 392 18.58 26.26 25.71
C GLY A 392 17.39 25.57 25.06
N SER A 393 16.74 24.61 25.72
CA SER A 393 15.56 23.97 25.18
C SER A 393 14.38 24.93 25.06
N ALA A 394 13.85 25.14 23.87
CA ALA A 394 12.69 26.02 23.63
C ALA A 394 11.52 25.23 23.04
N VAL A 395 10.35 25.34 23.64
CA VAL A 395 9.09 24.87 23.05
C VAL A 395 8.66 25.92 22.03
N VAL A 396 8.70 25.61 20.75
CA VAL A 396 8.37 26.54 19.65
C VAL A 396 6.89 26.50 19.32
N CYS A 397 6.29 25.33 19.46
CA CYS A 397 4.84 25.14 19.58
C CYS A 397 4.63 23.96 20.52
N PRO A 398 3.41 23.64 20.96
CA PRO A 398 3.20 22.46 21.79
C PRO A 398 3.59 21.15 21.08
N CYS A 399 3.93 21.21 19.82
CA CYS A 399 4.23 20.02 19.01
C CYS A 399 5.71 19.86 18.67
N VAL A 400 6.56 20.87 18.90
CA VAL A 400 7.95 20.82 18.45
C VAL A 400 8.84 21.40 19.53
N TRP A 401 9.91 20.68 19.80
CA TRP A 401 10.93 21.04 20.75
C TRP A 401 12.15 21.63 20.02
N ARG A 402 12.77 22.67 20.55
CA ARG A 402 13.99 23.25 19.98
C ARG A 402 15.14 23.20 20.99
N GLU A 403 16.25 22.58 20.62
CA GLU A 403 17.52 22.66 21.33
C GLU A 403 18.52 23.47 20.50
N GLU A 404 19.14 24.50 21.11
CA GLU A 404 20.21 25.33 20.56
C GLU A 404 20.17 25.56 19.04
N GLY A 405 19.03 26.07 18.52
CA GLY A 405 18.88 26.38 17.11
C GLY A 405 18.43 25.23 16.20
N SER A 406 18.49 23.99 16.66
CA SER A 406 17.96 22.82 15.97
C SER A 406 16.57 22.49 16.43
N LEU A 407 15.66 22.21 15.50
CA LEU A 407 14.35 21.64 15.83
C LEU A 407 14.55 20.15 16.14
N VAL A 408 14.41 19.80 17.42
CA VAL A 408 14.35 18.40 17.84
C VAL A 408 12.87 18.01 17.81
N GLN A 409 12.55 16.99 17.05
CA GLN A 409 11.23 16.38 17.10
C GLN A 409 10.98 15.89 18.50
N ALA A 410 9.73 16.00 18.99
CA ALA A 410 9.33 15.37 20.23
C ALA A 410 9.75 13.89 20.17
N VAL A 411 10.65 13.50 21.05
CA VAL A 411 11.35 12.21 21.03
C VAL A 411 10.40 11.01 21.17
N SER A 412 9.18 11.24 21.61
CA SER A 412 8.08 10.26 21.55
C SER A 412 6.75 10.98 21.46
N ILE A 413 5.94 10.61 20.48
CA ILE A 413 4.55 11.05 20.45
C ILE A 413 3.80 10.31 21.55
N PRO A 414 3.11 11.04 22.45
CA PRO A 414 2.37 10.38 23.52
C PRO A 414 1.30 9.47 22.92
N ARG A 415 1.22 8.24 23.39
CA ARG A 415 0.19 7.29 22.96
C ARG A 415 -1.19 7.87 23.24
N TYR A 416 -1.91 8.23 22.20
CA TYR A 416 -3.27 8.75 22.26
C TYR A 416 -4.31 7.81 21.62
N ASN A 417 -3.85 6.94 20.76
CA ASN A 417 -4.57 5.83 20.14
C ASN A 417 -3.50 4.88 19.58
N SER A 418 -3.54 3.60 19.90
CA SER A 418 -2.48 2.65 19.54
C SER A 418 -2.22 2.60 18.01
N GLU A 419 -3.27 2.58 17.21
CA GLU A 419 -3.16 2.53 15.75
C GLU A 419 -2.52 3.81 15.17
N ASN A 420 -3.01 4.98 15.60
CA ASN A 420 -2.54 6.25 15.04
C ASN A 420 -1.17 6.67 15.58
N SER A 421 -0.82 6.30 16.79
CA SER A 421 0.53 6.54 17.33
C SER A 421 1.56 5.75 16.54
N GLY A 422 1.28 4.46 16.28
CA GLY A 422 2.13 3.62 15.44
C GLY A 422 2.28 4.17 14.01
N TYR A 423 1.21 4.73 13.44
CA TYR A 423 1.25 5.35 12.12
C TYR A 423 2.19 6.57 12.08
N ILE A 424 2.14 7.44 13.08
CA ILE A 424 3.03 8.60 13.18
C ILE A 424 4.48 8.18 13.48
N GLU A 425 4.68 7.15 14.32
CA GLU A 425 6.01 6.59 14.57
C GLU A 425 6.66 6.04 13.29
N LYS A 426 5.89 5.33 12.45
CA LYS A 426 6.32 4.90 11.12
C LYS A 426 6.70 6.09 10.26
N TYR A 427 5.85 7.12 10.20
CA TYR A 427 6.10 8.33 9.40
C TYR A 427 7.44 8.98 9.80
N GLN A 428 7.65 9.23 11.07
CA GLN A 428 8.89 9.84 11.55
C GLN A 428 10.12 8.97 11.32
N SER A 429 9.97 7.65 11.42
CA SER A 429 11.07 6.71 11.22
C SER A 429 11.52 6.62 9.77
N ILE A 430 10.60 6.80 8.81
CA ILE A 430 10.89 6.59 7.39
C ILE A 430 11.15 7.90 6.64
N LEU A 431 10.62 9.02 7.09
CA LEU A 431 10.78 10.31 6.41
C LEU A 431 12.26 10.60 6.15
N SER A 432 13.12 10.36 7.13
CA SER A 432 14.58 10.54 7.02
C SER A 432 15.27 9.62 6.00
N LEU A 433 14.58 8.65 5.40
CA LEU A 433 15.13 7.87 4.29
C LEU A 433 15.00 8.59 2.95
N PHE A 434 14.14 9.61 2.87
CA PHE A 434 13.88 10.40 1.66
C PHE A 434 14.55 11.78 1.69
N ASP A 435 15.15 12.17 2.82
CA ASP A 435 15.91 13.42 2.99
C ASP A 435 17.24 13.46 2.19
#